data_8e51ddb7f251ab84d438eea1c819325e
#
_entry.id   8e51ddb7f251ab84d438eea1c819325e
#
_cell.length_a   1.000
_cell.length_b   1.000
_cell.length_c   1.000
_cell.angle_alpha   90.00
_cell.angle_beta   90.00
_cell.angle_gamma   90.00
#
_symmetry.space_group_name_H-M   'P 1'
#
loop_
_entity.id
_entity.type
_entity.pdbx_description
1 polymer ?
#
loop_
_entity_poly.entity_id
_entity_poly.type
_entity_poly.pdbx_seq_one_letter_code
_entity_poly.pdbx_strand_id
1 'polypeptide(L)'
;MNANTIIAGALSVGLLAVSGPALAQTTTPEWRTVAPENLLVIDTAKGRILVELEPRMAPMSVERVRTLADQGFYDGLKFHRVLTDFMAQTGDPQGTGEGGSELPDIEGEFQFRRGRDLGFFNIATGQAGLLGFAGSMPVFTQPDAQMMVTADFKTAAQALFCPGVVGMARNQNPHSANSQFFIMTGINEGLNGLYAPFGRVLAGLDVVRTLKPGAEAANGQVDDPDMMTRARTAAALPERERPVVRVRPPSSPAFTAMVEQVRAERGTRFTVCDLQPIVEVTGG
;
A
#
# COMPACT_ATOMS: atom_id res chain seq x y z
N MET A 1 -80.36 41.38 -39.38
CA MET A 1 -79.62 41.66 -38.19
C MET A 1 -78.79 40.35 -37.93
N ASN A 2 -77.53 40.39 -38.40
CA ASN A 2 -76.68 39.21 -38.42
C ASN A 2 -75.73 39.25 -37.24
N ALA A 3 -75.72 38.22 -36.42
CA ALA A 3 -74.75 38.03 -35.33
C ALA A 3 -73.61 37.15 -35.85
N ASN A 4 -72.37 37.66 -35.90
CA ASN A 4 -71.17 36.93 -36.21
C ASN A 4 -70.62 36.32 -34.93
N THR A 5 -70.50 34.96 -34.93
CA THR A 5 -69.88 34.23 -33.87
C THR A 5 -68.43 34.01 -34.29
N ILE A 6 -67.50 34.52 -33.47
CA ILE A 6 -66.08 34.32 -33.63
C ILE A 6 -65.68 33.10 -32.78
N ILE A 7 -65.15 32.02 -33.44
CA ILE A 7 -64.58 30.81 -32.78
C ILE A 7 -63.08 31.10 -32.55
N ALA A 8 -62.66 31.20 -31.28
CA ALA A 8 -61.26 31.24 -30.92
C ALA A 8 -60.68 29.83 -30.80
N GLY A 9 -59.79 29.46 -31.68
CA GLY A 9 -59.03 28.19 -31.61
C GLY A 9 -57.84 28.36 -30.66
N ALA A 10 -57.80 27.57 -29.59
CA ALA A 10 -56.64 27.48 -28.71
C ALA A 10 -55.63 26.47 -29.30
N LEU A 11 -54.45 26.95 -29.67
CA LEU A 11 -53.29 26.09 -30.01
C LEU A 11 -52.63 25.65 -28.70
N SER A 12 -52.70 24.35 -28.39
CA SER A 12 -51.94 23.70 -27.32
C SER A 12 -50.55 23.33 -27.83
N VAL A 13 -49.52 24.04 -27.40
CA VAL A 13 -48.11 23.68 -27.63
C VAL A 13 -47.72 22.63 -26.61
N GLY A 14 -47.63 21.38 -27.07
CA GLY A 14 -47.10 20.29 -26.24
C GLY A 14 -45.57 20.40 -26.06
N LEU A 15 -45.10 20.68 -24.85
CA LEU A 15 -43.69 20.59 -24.48
C LEU A 15 -43.28 19.08 -24.42
N LEU A 16 -42.55 18.62 -25.41
CA LEU A 16 -41.85 17.31 -25.35
C LEU A 16 -40.63 17.46 -24.43
N ALA A 17 -40.73 16.93 -23.22
CA ALA A 17 -39.58 16.80 -22.33
C ALA A 17 -38.62 15.72 -22.88
N VAL A 18 -37.49 16.14 -23.44
CA VAL A 18 -36.42 15.26 -23.84
C VAL A 18 -35.67 14.83 -22.56
N SER A 19 -35.97 13.62 -22.08
CA SER A 19 -35.20 12.99 -21.01
C SER A 19 -33.84 12.56 -21.59
N GLY A 20 -32.81 13.38 -21.34
CA GLY A 20 -31.43 13.02 -21.65
C GLY A 20 -31.00 11.80 -20.81
N PRO A 21 -30.09 10.94 -21.31
CA PRO A 21 -29.56 9.83 -20.53
C PRO A 21 -28.86 10.40 -19.29
N ALA A 22 -29.32 9.99 -18.10
CA ALA A 22 -28.63 10.28 -16.84
C ALA A 22 -27.24 9.64 -16.93
N LEU A 23 -26.18 10.44 -16.96
CA LEU A 23 -24.81 9.96 -16.80
C LEU A 23 -24.74 9.26 -15.46
N ALA A 24 -24.56 7.93 -15.49
CA ALA A 24 -24.31 7.15 -14.30
C ALA A 24 -23.04 7.71 -13.65
N GLN A 25 -23.20 8.38 -12.51
CA GLN A 25 -22.07 8.75 -11.67
C GLN A 25 -21.44 7.45 -11.20
N THR A 26 -20.24 7.12 -11.69
CA THR A 26 -19.44 6.04 -11.14
C THR A 26 -19.03 6.44 -9.72
N THR A 27 -19.83 6.03 -8.74
CA THR A 27 -19.47 6.20 -7.33
C THR A 27 -18.24 5.35 -7.07
N THR A 28 -17.15 5.98 -6.65
CA THR A 28 -15.97 5.25 -6.15
C THR A 28 -16.45 4.30 -5.05
N PRO A 29 -16.10 2.98 -5.11
CA PRO A 29 -16.52 2.05 -4.09
C PRO A 29 -16.06 2.56 -2.71
N GLU A 30 -16.93 2.51 -1.73
CA GLU A 30 -16.61 2.96 -0.37
C GLU A 30 -15.47 2.13 0.24
N TRP A 31 -15.40 0.84 -0.13
CA TRP A 31 -14.39 -0.11 0.29
C TRP A 31 -13.89 -0.93 -0.91
N ARG A 32 -12.60 -1.26 -0.93
CA ARG A 32 -12.05 -2.31 -1.79
C ARG A 32 -11.59 -3.48 -0.92
N THR A 33 -11.83 -4.68 -1.36
CA THR A 33 -11.31 -5.90 -0.72
C THR A 33 -9.91 -6.19 -1.27
N VAL A 34 -8.97 -6.51 -0.38
CA VAL A 34 -7.63 -6.97 -0.78
C VAL A 34 -7.76 -8.38 -1.34
N ALA A 35 -7.20 -8.62 -2.52
CA ALA A 35 -7.18 -9.95 -3.11
C ALA A 35 -6.39 -10.92 -2.22
N PRO A 36 -6.89 -12.14 -1.95
CA PRO A 36 -6.25 -13.07 -1.01
C PRO A 36 -4.79 -13.41 -1.36
N GLU A 37 -4.45 -13.48 -2.64
CA GLU A 37 -3.09 -13.69 -3.13
C GLU A 37 -2.18 -12.48 -2.89
N ASN A 38 -2.75 -11.31 -2.65
CA ASN A 38 -2.03 -10.07 -2.33
C ASN A 38 -2.06 -9.73 -0.84
N LEU A 39 -2.60 -10.60 0.00
CA LEU A 39 -2.64 -10.42 1.44
C LEU A 39 -1.70 -11.40 2.12
N LEU A 40 -0.52 -10.93 2.56
CA LEU A 40 0.41 -11.72 3.37
C LEU A 40 -0.03 -11.65 4.83
N VAL A 41 -0.22 -12.82 5.43
CA VAL A 41 -0.58 -13.02 6.84
C VAL A 41 0.66 -13.52 7.56
N ILE A 42 1.15 -12.76 8.53
CA ILE A 42 2.27 -13.12 9.39
C ILE A 42 1.76 -13.29 10.81
N ASP A 43 1.85 -14.50 11.34
CA ASP A 43 1.51 -14.80 12.72
C ASP A 43 2.76 -14.75 13.59
N THR A 44 2.66 -14.12 14.77
CA THR A 44 3.69 -14.08 15.80
C THR A 44 3.08 -14.39 17.16
N ALA A 45 3.90 -14.68 18.18
CA ALA A 45 3.41 -14.83 19.55
C ALA A 45 2.79 -13.53 20.12
N LYS A 46 3.11 -12.36 19.51
CA LYS A 46 2.60 -11.04 19.93
C LYS A 46 1.34 -10.61 19.19
N GLY A 47 0.95 -11.34 18.14
CA GLY A 47 -0.23 -11.06 17.33
C GLY A 47 0.02 -11.24 15.84
N ARG A 48 -1.01 -10.94 15.07
CA ARG A 48 -1.03 -11.09 13.60
C ARG A 48 -0.71 -9.75 12.92
N ILE A 49 0.10 -9.83 11.87
CA ILE A 49 0.43 -8.71 10.99
C ILE A 49 -0.12 -9.02 9.60
N LEU A 50 -0.90 -8.09 9.05
CA LEU A 50 -1.51 -8.22 7.72
C LEU A 50 -0.87 -7.20 6.77
N VAL A 51 -0.23 -7.70 5.71
CA VAL A 51 0.49 -6.89 4.73
C VAL A 51 -0.20 -7.01 3.38
N GLU A 52 -0.60 -5.88 2.80
CA GLU A 52 -1.00 -5.83 1.40
C GLU A 52 0.25 -5.78 0.51
N LEU A 53 0.36 -6.74 -0.39
CA LEU A 53 1.43 -6.83 -1.40
C LEU A 53 1.04 -6.01 -2.63
N GLU A 54 2.00 -5.26 -3.19
CA GLU A 54 1.74 -4.37 -4.34
C GLU A 54 2.59 -4.77 -5.56
N PRO A 55 2.14 -5.76 -6.34
CA PRO A 55 2.90 -6.29 -7.47
C PRO A 55 3.10 -5.30 -8.62
N ARG A 56 2.35 -4.19 -8.65
CA ARG A 56 2.52 -3.15 -9.67
C ARG A 56 3.73 -2.26 -9.42
N MET A 57 4.30 -2.29 -8.21
CA MET A 57 5.48 -1.52 -7.82
C MET A 57 6.76 -2.36 -7.82
N ALA A 58 6.66 -3.61 -7.33
CA ALA A 58 7.79 -4.53 -7.22
C ALA A 58 7.35 -5.98 -7.50
N PRO A 59 7.09 -6.32 -8.78
CA PRO A 59 6.54 -7.63 -9.16
C PRO A 59 7.41 -8.81 -8.78
N MET A 60 8.74 -8.72 -8.96
CA MET A 60 9.65 -9.82 -8.62
C MET A 60 9.77 -10.01 -7.11
N SER A 61 9.80 -8.91 -6.35
CA SER A 61 9.83 -8.96 -4.88
C SER A 61 8.56 -9.56 -4.32
N VAL A 62 7.39 -9.18 -4.84
CA VAL A 62 6.10 -9.74 -4.43
C VAL A 62 6.03 -11.23 -4.74
N GLU A 63 6.41 -11.64 -5.95
CA GLU A 63 6.41 -13.06 -6.34
C GLU A 63 7.36 -13.89 -5.46
N ARG A 64 8.56 -13.37 -5.16
CA ARG A 64 9.51 -13.99 -4.26
C ARG A 64 8.91 -14.20 -2.87
N VAL A 65 8.34 -13.17 -2.28
CA VAL A 65 7.77 -13.24 -0.93
C VAL A 65 6.57 -14.18 -0.87
N ARG A 66 5.69 -14.15 -1.88
CA ARG A 66 4.58 -15.11 -1.99
C ARG A 66 5.05 -16.54 -2.04
N THR A 67 5.96 -16.84 -2.98
CA THR A 67 6.51 -18.18 -3.17
C THR A 67 7.10 -18.72 -1.87
N LEU A 68 7.97 -17.96 -1.22
CA LEU A 68 8.61 -18.38 0.02
C LEU A 68 7.61 -18.50 1.18
N ALA A 69 6.65 -17.60 1.31
CA ALA A 69 5.61 -17.66 2.33
C ALA A 69 4.74 -18.92 2.16
N ASP A 70 4.25 -19.17 0.95
CA ASP A 70 3.34 -20.29 0.69
C ASP A 70 4.06 -21.66 0.77
N GLN A 71 5.38 -21.69 0.57
CA GLN A 71 6.22 -22.86 0.84
C GLN A 71 6.55 -23.06 2.32
N GLY A 72 6.22 -22.11 3.21
CA GLY A 72 6.55 -22.19 4.64
C GLY A 72 7.98 -21.80 4.99
N PHE A 73 8.72 -21.21 4.05
CA PHE A 73 10.10 -20.81 4.27
C PHE A 73 10.27 -19.85 5.45
N TYR A 74 9.31 -18.97 5.68
CA TYR A 74 9.37 -17.97 6.76
C TYR A 74 8.96 -18.50 8.14
N ASP A 75 8.44 -19.73 8.24
CA ASP A 75 7.97 -20.29 9.51
C ASP A 75 9.15 -20.47 10.48
N GLY A 76 9.02 -19.92 11.68
CA GLY A 76 10.05 -19.97 12.71
C GLY A 76 11.22 -18.98 12.50
N LEU A 77 11.22 -18.18 11.43
CA LEU A 77 12.28 -17.21 11.21
C LEU A 77 12.18 -16.02 12.17
N LYS A 78 13.35 -15.54 12.58
CA LYS A 78 13.54 -14.51 13.60
C LYS A 78 13.41 -13.10 13.02
N PHE A 79 12.88 -12.17 13.82
CA PHE A 79 13.14 -10.75 13.61
C PHE A 79 14.51 -10.41 14.20
N HIS A 80 15.55 -10.78 13.46
CA HIS A 80 16.93 -10.77 13.93
C HIS A 80 17.54 -9.38 14.12
N ARG A 81 16.94 -8.35 13.49
CA ARG A 81 17.37 -6.96 13.59
C ARG A 81 16.16 -6.04 13.74
N VAL A 82 16.08 -5.37 14.90
CA VAL A 82 14.96 -4.45 15.20
C VAL A 82 15.53 -3.17 15.81
N LEU A 83 15.24 -2.05 15.17
CA LEU A 83 15.57 -0.71 15.65
C LEU A 83 14.28 0.06 15.91
N THR A 84 14.11 0.54 17.12
CA THR A 84 12.96 1.37 17.52
C THR A 84 12.87 2.60 16.62
N ASP A 85 11.65 2.95 16.19
CA ASP A 85 11.37 4.08 15.32
C ASP A 85 12.10 4.06 13.95
N PHE A 86 12.58 2.88 13.54
CA PHE A 86 13.14 2.68 12.22
C PHE A 86 12.51 1.47 11.52
N MET A 87 12.88 0.23 11.88
CA MET A 87 12.35 -0.96 11.20
C MET A 87 12.56 -2.26 12.00
N ALA A 88 11.81 -3.31 11.63
CA ALA A 88 12.03 -4.69 12.05
C ALA A 88 12.36 -5.56 10.84
N GLN A 89 13.54 -6.18 10.80
CA GLN A 89 14.07 -7.00 9.71
C GLN A 89 14.04 -8.48 10.04
N THR A 90 13.67 -9.30 9.05
CA THR A 90 13.49 -10.75 9.14
C THR A 90 13.80 -11.43 7.80
N GLY A 91 13.50 -12.73 7.68
CA GLY A 91 13.61 -13.48 6.42
C GLY A 91 14.97 -14.12 6.18
N ASP A 92 15.85 -14.10 7.20
CA ASP A 92 17.12 -14.83 7.21
C ASP A 92 16.99 -16.16 7.96
N PRO A 93 17.17 -17.33 7.32
CA PRO A 93 17.12 -18.63 8.00
C PRO A 93 18.17 -18.79 9.11
N GLN A 94 19.31 -18.10 8.98
CA GLN A 94 20.40 -18.16 9.95
C GLN A 94 20.23 -17.14 11.08
N GLY A 95 19.44 -16.07 10.85
CA GLY A 95 19.24 -15.00 11.81
C GLY A 95 20.47 -14.12 12.04
N THR A 96 21.40 -14.10 11.11
CA THR A 96 22.65 -13.32 11.16
C THR A 96 22.57 -12.00 10.39
N GLY A 97 21.62 -11.90 9.46
CA GLY A 97 21.49 -10.82 8.50
C GLY A 97 22.20 -11.08 7.16
N GLU A 98 22.92 -12.20 7.04
CA GLU A 98 23.69 -12.53 5.84
C GLU A 98 23.09 -13.72 5.04
N GLY A 99 22.17 -14.47 5.64
CA GLY A 99 21.54 -15.63 5.02
C GLY A 99 20.42 -15.25 4.03
N GLY A 100 20.02 -16.26 3.24
CA GLY A 100 18.93 -16.13 2.26
C GLY A 100 18.33 -17.47 1.90
N SER A 101 17.36 -17.49 0.99
CA SER A 101 16.84 -18.70 0.37
C SER A 101 17.81 -19.25 -0.67
N GLU A 102 17.60 -20.49 -1.09
CA GLU A 102 18.37 -21.11 -2.18
C GLU A 102 18.02 -20.57 -3.58
N LEU A 103 16.97 -19.73 -3.68
CA LEU A 103 16.59 -19.11 -4.94
C LEU A 103 17.61 -18.03 -5.33
N PRO A 104 17.81 -17.76 -6.64
CA PRO A 104 18.73 -16.70 -7.08
C PRO A 104 18.28 -15.33 -6.59
N ASP A 105 19.21 -14.41 -6.41
CA ASP A 105 18.92 -13.02 -6.08
C ASP A 105 18.04 -12.37 -7.15
N ILE A 106 17.30 -11.35 -6.77
CA ILE A 106 16.40 -10.59 -7.65
C ILE A 106 16.95 -9.19 -7.92
N GLU A 107 16.66 -8.68 -9.11
CA GLU A 107 17.03 -7.31 -9.45
C GLU A 107 16.29 -6.30 -8.56
N GLY A 108 16.95 -5.15 -8.34
CA GLY A 108 16.38 -4.08 -7.53
C GLY A 108 15.22 -3.38 -8.24
N GLU A 109 14.05 -3.36 -7.61
CA GLU A 109 12.82 -2.71 -8.09
C GLU A 109 12.56 -1.43 -7.29
N PHE A 110 13.43 -0.43 -7.44
CA PHE A 110 13.44 0.76 -6.56
C PHE A 110 12.47 1.85 -7.00
N GLN A 111 12.11 1.84 -8.28
CA GLN A 111 11.19 2.78 -8.91
C GLN A 111 10.27 2.02 -9.86
N PHE A 112 9.11 2.60 -10.12
CA PHE A 112 8.14 2.03 -11.05
C PHE A 112 7.58 3.09 -11.99
N ARG A 113 6.89 2.64 -13.03
CA ARG A 113 6.22 3.51 -14.00
C ARG A 113 4.73 3.61 -13.64
N ARG A 114 4.29 4.78 -13.20
CA ARG A 114 2.89 5.04 -12.85
C ARG A 114 2.09 5.47 -14.08
N GLY A 115 1.07 4.68 -14.43
CA GLY A 115 0.04 5.02 -15.40
C GLY A 115 -1.26 5.42 -14.69
N ARG A 116 -2.30 5.72 -15.47
CA ARG A 116 -3.64 6.04 -14.93
C ARG A 116 -4.31 4.83 -14.27
N ASP A 117 -3.93 3.63 -14.68
CA ASP A 117 -4.38 2.33 -14.15
C ASP A 117 -4.04 2.12 -12.68
N LEU A 118 -2.95 2.74 -12.21
CA LEU A 118 -2.53 2.61 -10.81
C LEU A 118 -3.42 3.45 -9.85
N GLY A 119 -4.06 4.49 -10.32
CA GLY A 119 -4.93 5.36 -9.52
C GLY A 119 -4.16 6.10 -8.42
N PHE A 120 -3.67 7.30 -8.72
CA PHE A 120 -2.94 8.12 -7.75
C PHE A 120 -3.85 9.21 -7.16
N PHE A 121 -3.83 9.34 -5.83
CA PHE A 121 -4.53 10.38 -5.08
C PHE A 121 -3.51 11.36 -4.48
N ASN A 122 -3.51 12.61 -4.97
CA ASN A 122 -2.58 13.63 -4.51
C ASN A 122 -2.96 14.16 -3.12
N ILE A 123 -2.01 14.20 -2.21
CA ILE A 123 -2.15 14.77 -0.85
C ILE A 123 -1.43 16.11 -0.75
N ALA A 124 -0.24 16.21 -1.33
CA ALA A 124 0.58 17.42 -1.28
C ALA A 124 1.41 17.58 -2.55
N THR A 125 1.70 18.82 -2.90
CA THR A 125 2.59 19.17 -4.00
C THR A 125 3.90 19.68 -3.42
N GLY A 126 4.99 18.97 -3.69
CA GLY A 126 6.34 19.38 -3.35
C GLY A 126 7.01 20.12 -4.51
N GLN A 127 8.22 20.63 -4.29
CA GLN A 127 8.99 21.33 -5.32
C GLN A 127 9.36 20.41 -6.50
N ALA A 128 9.61 19.13 -6.23
CA ALA A 128 10.08 18.16 -7.23
C ALA A 128 8.96 17.28 -7.81
N GLY A 129 7.74 17.32 -7.29
CA GLY A 129 6.65 16.46 -7.74
C GLY A 129 5.49 16.37 -6.74
N LEU A 130 4.70 15.33 -6.86
CA LEU A 130 3.49 15.09 -6.11
C LEU A 130 3.71 14.00 -5.05
N LEU A 131 3.14 14.21 -3.87
CA LEU A 131 3.12 13.26 -2.75
C LEU A 131 1.69 12.81 -2.50
N GLY A 132 1.47 11.50 -2.42
CA GLY A 132 0.12 10.98 -2.22
C GLY A 132 0.09 9.47 -2.10
N PHE A 133 -1.01 8.87 -2.52
CA PHE A 133 -1.23 7.43 -2.40
C PHE A 133 -1.59 6.78 -3.74
N ALA A 134 -1.04 5.60 -3.97
CA ALA A 134 -1.49 4.64 -4.97
C ALA A 134 -1.90 3.36 -4.23
N GLY A 135 -3.22 3.08 -4.20
CA GLY A 135 -3.73 2.05 -3.27
C GLY A 135 -3.47 2.43 -1.81
N SER A 136 -2.87 1.53 -1.04
CA SER A 136 -2.43 1.80 0.33
C SER A 136 -1.02 2.38 0.43
N MET A 137 -0.26 2.38 -0.67
CA MET A 137 1.15 2.76 -0.69
C MET A 137 1.33 4.28 -0.78
N PRO A 138 2.13 4.90 0.11
CA PRO A 138 2.55 6.28 -0.03
C PRO A 138 3.58 6.41 -1.17
N VAL A 139 3.37 7.38 -2.06
CA VAL A 139 4.11 7.51 -3.33
C VAL A 139 4.52 8.95 -3.58
N PHE A 140 5.74 9.12 -4.07
CA PHE A 140 6.19 10.32 -4.77
C PHE A 140 6.15 10.07 -6.28
N THR A 141 5.62 11.02 -7.06
CA THR A 141 5.52 10.89 -8.51
C THR A 141 5.50 12.25 -9.20
N GLN A 142 5.58 12.23 -10.52
CA GLN A 142 5.45 13.42 -11.35
C GLN A 142 3.97 13.69 -11.72
N PRO A 143 3.61 14.92 -12.09
CA PRO A 143 2.26 15.26 -12.54
C PRO A 143 1.81 14.45 -13.75
N ASP A 144 0.50 14.19 -13.86
CA ASP A 144 -0.11 13.43 -14.96
C ASP A 144 0.15 14.05 -16.34
N ALA A 145 0.37 15.37 -16.40
CA ALA A 145 0.74 16.05 -17.64
C ALA A 145 2.02 15.47 -18.27
N GLN A 146 2.94 14.95 -17.47
CA GLN A 146 4.17 14.31 -17.98
C GLN A 146 3.89 12.98 -18.69
N MET A 147 2.78 12.30 -18.40
CA MET A 147 2.42 11.06 -19.11
C MET A 147 2.16 11.31 -20.60
N MET A 148 1.70 12.51 -20.96
CA MET A 148 1.35 12.84 -22.34
C MET A 148 2.57 12.95 -23.27
N VAL A 149 3.76 13.12 -22.71
CA VAL A 149 5.02 13.27 -23.48
C VAL A 149 5.90 12.02 -23.40
N THR A 150 5.42 10.95 -22.78
CA THR A 150 6.13 9.67 -22.69
C THR A 150 5.51 8.63 -23.63
N ALA A 151 6.34 7.76 -24.23
CA ALA A 151 5.88 6.77 -25.19
C ALA A 151 4.93 5.71 -24.61
N ASP A 152 5.05 5.43 -23.31
CA ASP A 152 4.24 4.44 -22.58
C ASP A 152 3.07 5.07 -21.81
N PHE A 153 2.86 6.37 -21.97
CA PHE A 153 1.84 7.13 -21.22
C PHE A 153 1.92 6.92 -19.70
N LYS A 154 3.14 6.77 -19.18
CA LYS A 154 3.43 6.60 -17.75
C LYS A 154 4.49 7.60 -17.29
N THR A 155 4.51 7.90 -15.99
CA THR A 155 5.51 8.77 -15.38
C THR A 155 6.30 8.03 -14.31
N ALA A 156 7.48 8.57 -13.95
CA ALA A 156 8.29 7.99 -12.88
C ALA A 156 7.59 8.12 -11.52
N ALA A 157 7.72 7.09 -10.71
CA ALA A 157 7.21 7.05 -9.35
C ALA A 157 8.10 6.18 -8.47
N GLN A 158 8.10 6.49 -7.17
CA GLN A 158 8.74 5.68 -6.13
C GLN A 158 7.86 5.66 -4.88
N ALA A 159 7.83 4.54 -4.16
CA ALA A 159 7.20 4.52 -2.86
C ALA A 159 8.07 5.23 -1.81
N LEU A 160 7.42 5.73 -0.77
CA LEU A 160 8.05 6.40 0.36
C LEU A 160 8.11 5.44 1.55
N PHE A 161 9.27 5.32 2.17
CA PHE A 161 9.45 4.44 3.33
C PHE A 161 8.89 5.09 4.61
N CYS A 162 7.57 5.13 4.64
CA CYS A 162 6.74 5.54 5.78
C CYS A 162 6.44 4.36 6.72
N PRO A 163 5.97 4.59 7.97
CA PRO A 163 5.58 3.51 8.87
C PRO A 163 4.55 2.55 8.22
N GLY A 164 4.84 1.26 8.34
CA GLY A 164 4.07 0.18 7.75
C GLY A 164 4.52 -0.26 6.35
N VAL A 165 5.32 0.52 5.63
CA VAL A 165 5.85 0.09 4.33
C VAL A 165 6.83 -1.06 4.54
N VAL A 166 6.75 -2.07 3.66
CA VAL A 166 7.60 -3.25 3.69
C VAL A 166 8.51 -3.24 2.46
N GLY A 167 9.81 -3.43 2.68
CA GLY A 167 10.81 -3.41 1.63
C GLY A 167 11.76 -4.61 1.70
N MET A 168 12.32 -5.00 0.55
CA MET A 168 13.33 -6.05 0.50
C MET A 168 14.65 -5.54 1.08
N ALA A 169 15.24 -6.33 1.99
CA ALA A 169 16.61 -6.11 2.43
C ALA A 169 17.60 -6.57 1.36
N ARG A 170 18.76 -5.94 1.31
CA ARG A 170 19.85 -6.23 0.39
C ARG A 170 21.21 -5.86 0.99
N ASN A 171 22.28 -6.39 0.43
CA ASN A 171 23.63 -5.96 0.75
C ASN A 171 24.05 -4.73 -0.09
N GLN A 172 25.36 -4.45 -0.24
CA GLN A 172 25.84 -3.31 -1.02
C GLN A 172 25.54 -3.42 -2.51
N ASN A 173 25.42 -4.65 -3.06
CA ASN A 173 24.96 -4.84 -4.42
C ASN A 173 23.45 -4.55 -4.50
N PRO A 174 22.99 -3.59 -5.34
CA PRO A 174 21.59 -3.25 -5.49
C PRO A 174 20.71 -4.42 -6.00
N HIS A 175 21.30 -5.41 -6.62
CA HIS A 175 20.64 -6.59 -7.19
C HIS A 175 20.91 -7.86 -6.34
N SER A 176 20.85 -7.73 -5.01
CA SER A 176 21.10 -8.83 -4.05
C SER A 176 19.93 -9.09 -3.11
N ALA A 177 18.75 -8.60 -3.43
CA ALA A 177 17.56 -8.95 -2.66
C ALA A 177 17.24 -10.44 -2.85
N ASN A 178 16.90 -11.14 -1.77
CA ASN A 178 16.64 -12.57 -1.80
C ASN A 178 15.39 -12.95 -1.01
N SER A 179 15.49 -13.25 0.28
CA SER A 179 14.37 -13.60 1.15
C SER A 179 14.16 -12.62 2.29
N GLN A 180 15.20 -11.84 2.64
CA GLN A 180 15.11 -10.91 3.75
C GLN A 180 14.29 -9.69 3.41
N PHE A 181 13.46 -9.25 4.34
CA PHE A 181 12.67 -8.03 4.23
C PHE A 181 12.59 -7.28 5.57
N PHE A 182 12.20 -6.04 5.51
CA PHE A 182 11.99 -5.22 6.71
C PHE A 182 10.63 -4.50 6.66
N ILE A 183 10.06 -4.29 7.84
CA ILE A 183 8.82 -3.54 8.05
C ILE A 183 9.19 -2.23 8.72
N MET A 184 8.86 -1.09 8.11
CA MET A 184 9.12 0.23 8.68
C MET A 184 8.25 0.49 9.92
N THR A 185 8.86 0.96 10.99
CA THR A 185 8.16 1.47 12.19
C THR A 185 8.26 2.98 12.30
N GLY A 186 9.27 3.59 11.66
CA GLY A 186 9.51 5.02 11.54
C GLY A 186 9.55 5.48 10.09
N ILE A 187 9.96 6.73 9.88
CA ILE A 187 10.16 7.35 8.56
C ILE A 187 11.64 7.34 8.22
N ASN A 188 11.99 6.92 7.01
CA ASN A 188 13.37 7.07 6.53
C ASN A 188 13.39 7.40 5.03
N GLU A 189 13.54 8.69 4.73
CA GLU A 189 13.60 9.17 3.35
C GLU A 189 14.86 8.71 2.59
N GLY A 190 15.93 8.35 3.32
CA GLY A 190 17.17 7.83 2.73
C GLY A 190 17.02 6.47 2.07
N LEU A 191 15.90 5.76 2.29
CA LEU A 191 15.60 4.49 1.62
C LEU A 191 14.82 4.67 0.31
N ASN A 192 14.20 5.84 0.10
CA ASN A 192 13.37 6.12 -1.06
C ASN A 192 14.17 5.99 -2.36
N GLY A 193 13.69 5.17 -3.28
CA GLY A 193 14.37 4.92 -4.56
C GLY A 193 15.66 4.09 -4.47
N LEU A 194 16.02 3.55 -3.29
CA LEU A 194 17.21 2.74 -3.06
C LEU A 194 16.90 1.31 -2.59
N TYR A 195 15.68 1.05 -2.17
CA TYR A 195 15.19 -0.27 -1.76
C TYR A 195 13.88 -0.59 -2.47
N ALA A 196 13.58 -1.87 -2.69
CA ALA A 196 12.38 -2.32 -3.37
C ALA A 196 11.19 -2.37 -2.38
N PRO A 197 10.19 -1.47 -2.49
CA PRO A 197 9.00 -1.49 -1.66
C PRO A 197 7.99 -2.46 -2.27
N PHE A 198 7.63 -3.51 -1.56
CA PHE A 198 6.75 -4.53 -2.12
C PHE A 198 5.36 -4.61 -1.46
N GLY A 199 5.11 -3.83 -0.41
CA GLY A 199 3.82 -3.85 0.27
C GLY A 199 3.73 -2.90 1.45
N ARG A 200 2.56 -2.95 2.12
CA ARG A 200 2.29 -2.15 3.32
C ARG A 200 1.47 -2.94 4.34
N VAL A 201 1.83 -2.80 5.61
CA VAL A 201 1.04 -3.28 6.74
C VAL A 201 -0.30 -2.54 6.76
N LEU A 202 -1.38 -3.30 6.73
CA LEU A 202 -2.76 -2.81 6.86
C LEU A 202 -3.27 -2.93 8.30
N ALA A 203 -2.87 -4.00 9.01
CA ALA A 203 -3.20 -4.20 10.42
C ALA A 203 -2.02 -4.87 11.13
N GLY A 204 -1.84 -4.60 12.42
CA GLY A 204 -0.75 -5.16 13.24
C GLY A 204 0.55 -4.36 13.20
N LEU A 205 0.54 -3.09 12.78
CA LEU A 205 1.73 -2.23 12.89
C LEU A 205 2.11 -1.97 14.36
N ASP A 206 1.14 -1.95 15.26
CA ASP A 206 1.32 -1.94 16.71
C ASP A 206 2.02 -3.22 17.19
N VAL A 207 1.67 -4.39 16.66
CA VAL A 207 2.39 -5.66 16.93
C VAL A 207 3.85 -5.55 16.51
N VAL A 208 4.14 -5.03 15.29
CA VAL A 208 5.53 -4.81 14.84
C VAL A 208 6.31 -3.92 15.80
N ARG A 209 5.69 -2.87 16.34
CA ARG A 209 6.33 -1.94 17.30
C ARG A 209 6.58 -2.56 18.67
N THR A 210 5.92 -3.67 19.01
CA THR A 210 6.18 -4.41 20.25
C THR A 210 7.26 -5.48 20.13
N LEU A 211 7.76 -5.74 18.91
CA LEU A 211 8.87 -6.68 18.72
C LEU A 211 10.10 -6.22 19.52
N LYS A 212 10.79 -7.21 20.10
CA LYS A 212 11.94 -6.94 20.96
C LYS A 212 13.03 -6.18 20.21
N PRO A 213 13.42 -4.98 20.64
CA PRO A 213 14.45 -4.21 19.95
C PRO A 213 15.84 -4.74 20.30
N GLY A 214 16.77 -4.63 19.36
CA GLY A 214 18.19 -4.77 19.60
C GLY A 214 18.83 -3.44 20.03
N ALA A 215 20.02 -3.51 20.59
CA ALA A 215 20.76 -2.30 20.98
C ALA A 215 21.24 -1.53 19.73
N GLU A 216 21.15 -0.20 19.76
CA GLU A 216 21.66 0.65 18.68
C GLU A 216 23.16 0.43 18.42
N ALA A 217 23.96 0.27 19.49
CA ALA A 217 25.39 -0.03 19.38
C ALA A 217 25.70 -1.34 18.67
N ALA A 218 24.76 -2.30 18.67
CA ALA A 218 24.81 -3.55 17.93
C ALA A 218 24.05 -3.48 16.60
N ASN A 219 23.80 -2.27 16.07
CA ASN A 219 23.05 -2.05 14.84
C ASN A 219 21.68 -2.72 14.85
N GLY A 220 21.04 -2.82 16.02
CA GLY A 220 19.72 -3.40 16.19
C GLY A 220 19.67 -4.94 16.21
N GLN A 221 20.81 -5.62 16.24
CA GLN A 221 20.87 -7.08 16.41
C GLN A 221 20.16 -7.47 17.70
N VAL A 222 19.25 -8.45 17.64
CA VAL A 222 18.42 -8.85 18.77
C VAL A 222 18.92 -10.15 19.39
N ASP A 223 19.21 -10.12 20.69
CA ASP A 223 19.43 -11.33 21.47
C ASP A 223 18.07 -11.95 21.84
N ASP A 224 17.87 -13.24 21.56
CA ASP A 224 16.60 -13.95 21.77
C ASP A 224 15.41 -13.22 21.13
N PRO A 225 15.35 -13.18 19.79
CA PRO A 225 14.39 -12.41 19.03
C PRO A 225 12.99 -13.06 18.97
N ASP A 226 11.96 -12.22 18.82
CA ASP A 226 10.64 -12.69 18.41
C ASP A 226 10.71 -13.38 17.04
N MET A 227 9.77 -14.30 16.78
CA MET A 227 9.73 -15.09 15.55
C MET A 227 8.39 -14.97 14.83
N MET A 228 8.43 -15.15 13.53
CA MET A 228 7.22 -15.47 12.75
C MET A 228 6.87 -16.94 13.05
N THR A 229 5.72 -17.21 13.64
CA THR A 229 5.27 -18.59 13.86
C THR A 229 4.76 -19.21 12.56
N ARG A 230 4.21 -18.37 11.67
CA ARG A 230 3.75 -18.75 10.34
C ARG A 230 3.66 -17.52 9.44
N ALA A 231 3.99 -17.66 8.16
CA ALA A 231 3.72 -16.65 7.15
C ALA A 231 3.15 -17.30 5.88
N ARG A 232 1.97 -16.86 5.42
CA ARG A 232 1.28 -17.37 4.22
C ARG A 232 0.56 -16.23 3.51
N THR A 233 0.35 -16.37 2.22
CA THR A 233 -0.71 -15.58 1.58
C THR A 233 -2.07 -16.02 2.12
N ALA A 234 -3.04 -15.11 2.16
CA ALA A 234 -4.39 -15.48 2.58
C ALA A 234 -5.00 -16.53 1.62
N ALA A 235 -4.57 -16.55 0.35
CA ALA A 235 -4.99 -17.56 -0.62
C ALA A 235 -4.54 -18.98 -0.23
N ALA A 236 -3.36 -19.13 0.37
CA ALA A 236 -2.81 -20.41 0.81
C ALA A 236 -3.34 -20.88 2.17
N LEU A 237 -4.02 -20.02 2.93
CA LEU A 237 -4.64 -20.40 4.20
C LEU A 237 -5.93 -21.19 3.99
N PRO A 238 -6.28 -22.14 4.91
CA PRO A 238 -7.62 -22.73 4.97
C PRO A 238 -8.69 -21.64 5.05
N GLU A 239 -9.81 -21.82 4.39
CA GLU A 239 -10.88 -20.81 4.29
C GLU A 239 -11.31 -20.24 5.67
N ARG A 240 -11.45 -21.10 6.69
CA ARG A 240 -11.82 -20.70 8.06
C ARG A 240 -10.78 -19.83 8.77
N GLU A 241 -9.52 -19.84 8.31
CA GLU A 241 -8.39 -19.09 8.88
C GLU A 241 -8.04 -17.86 8.04
N ARG A 242 -8.76 -17.67 6.93
CA ARG A 242 -8.48 -16.62 5.95
C ARG A 242 -9.10 -15.30 6.38
N PRO A 243 -8.31 -14.27 6.71
CA PRO A 243 -8.84 -12.95 6.97
C PRO A 243 -9.33 -12.30 5.67
N VAL A 244 -10.42 -11.57 5.77
CA VAL A 244 -10.90 -10.67 4.72
C VAL A 244 -10.59 -9.24 5.15
N VAL A 245 -9.78 -8.56 4.36
CA VAL A 245 -9.37 -7.18 4.63
C VAL A 245 -9.98 -6.25 3.60
N ARG A 246 -10.70 -5.24 4.08
CA ARG A 246 -11.24 -4.16 3.27
C ARG A 246 -10.50 -2.86 3.59
N VAL A 247 -10.17 -2.09 2.56
CA VAL A 247 -9.44 -0.83 2.68
C VAL A 247 -10.27 0.28 2.04
N ARG A 248 -10.39 1.41 2.70
CA ARG A 248 -10.98 2.60 2.09
C ARG A 248 -10.02 3.17 1.05
N PRO A 249 -10.47 3.39 -0.20
CA PRO A 249 -9.64 4.07 -1.19
C PRO A 249 -9.23 5.48 -0.71
N PRO A 250 -8.03 5.96 -1.08
CA PRO A 250 -7.61 7.33 -0.75
C PRO A 250 -8.53 8.42 -1.33
N SER A 251 -9.29 8.10 -2.37
CA SER A 251 -10.32 8.98 -2.95
C SER A 251 -11.64 9.00 -2.18
N SER A 252 -11.77 8.20 -1.09
CA SER A 252 -13.01 8.14 -0.31
C SER A 252 -13.19 9.38 0.58
N PRO A 253 -14.45 9.81 0.84
CA PRO A 253 -14.72 10.92 1.76
C PRO A 253 -14.13 10.71 3.16
N ALA A 254 -14.16 9.47 3.67
CA ALA A 254 -13.59 9.13 4.97
C ALA A 254 -12.07 9.31 5.02
N PHE A 255 -11.36 8.96 3.95
CA PHE A 255 -9.92 9.19 3.86
C PHE A 255 -9.61 10.69 3.78
N THR A 256 -10.37 11.45 3.00
CA THR A 256 -10.23 12.92 2.93
C THR A 256 -10.44 13.57 4.30
N ALA A 257 -11.47 13.15 5.05
CA ALA A 257 -11.73 13.67 6.39
C ALA A 257 -10.56 13.35 7.35
N MET A 258 -9.97 12.15 7.27
CA MET A 258 -8.78 11.79 8.03
C MET A 258 -7.59 12.69 7.67
N VAL A 259 -7.35 12.95 6.38
CA VAL A 259 -6.27 13.85 5.93
C VAL A 259 -6.42 15.23 6.56
N GLU A 260 -7.62 15.81 6.53
CA GLU A 260 -7.88 17.14 7.11
C GLU A 260 -7.67 17.14 8.63
N GLN A 261 -8.13 16.11 9.32
CA GLN A 261 -7.93 15.96 10.76
C GLN A 261 -6.43 15.88 11.11
N VAL A 262 -5.69 14.96 10.49
CA VAL A 262 -4.26 14.77 10.77
C VAL A 262 -3.45 16.01 10.41
N ARG A 263 -3.82 16.70 9.32
CA ARG A 263 -3.22 17.98 8.93
C ARG A 263 -3.43 19.05 9.99
N ALA A 264 -4.64 19.16 10.54
CA ALA A 264 -4.94 20.09 11.62
C ALA A 264 -4.14 19.80 12.92
N GLU A 265 -3.99 18.51 13.26
CA GLU A 265 -3.22 18.06 14.44
C GLU A 265 -1.70 18.28 14.29
N ARG A 266 -1.16 18.01 13.10
CA ARG A 266 0.28 18.09 12.83
C ARG A 266 0.75 19.49 12.44
N GLY A 267 -0.14 20.33 11.91
CA GLY A 267 0.18 21.66 11.40
C GLY A 267 1.28 21.63 10.35
N THR A 268 2.31 22.45 10.52
CA THR A 268 3.45 22.55 9.58
C THR A 268 4.33 21.29 9.53
N ARG A 269 4.18 20.36 10.47
CA ARG A 269 4.92 19.08 10.51
C ARG A 269 4.19 17.96 9.77
N PHE A 270 3.03 18.24 9.20
CA PHE A 270 2.27 17.25 8.44
C PHE A 270 3.06 16.72 7.25
N THR A 271 3.11 15.39 7.12
CA THR A 271 3.65 14.67 5.97
C THR A 271 2.69 13.57 5.52
N VAL A 272 2.87 13.06 4.32
CA VAL A 272 2.09 11.93 3.83
C VAL A 272 2.29 10.66 4.68
N CYS A 273 3.42 10.55 5.36
CA CYS A 273 3.75 9.44 6.26
C CYS A 273 2.95 9.42 7.57
N ASP A 274 2.30 10.52 7.94
CA ASP A 274 1.41 10.58 9.11
C ASP A 274 0.08 9.84 8.85
N LEU A 275 -0.24 9.55 7.58
CA LEU A 275 -1.50 8.93 7.18
C LEU A 275 -1.38 7.40 7.14
N GLN A 276 -2.30 6.72 7.83
CA GLN A 276 -2.40 5.26 7.84
C GLN A 276 -3.63 4.81 7.02
N PRO A 277 -3.60 3.61 6.41
CA PRO A 277 -4.77 3.04 5.75
C PRO A 277 -5.95 2.91 6.71
N ILE A 278 -7.15 3.24 6.23
CA ILE A 278 -8.39 2.94 6.96
C ILE A 278 -8.83 1.55 6.55
N VAL A 279 -8.84 0.62 7.50
CA VAL A 279 -9.07 -0.80 7.22
C VAL A 279 -10.18 -1.38 8.07
N GLU A 280 -10.80 -2.43 7.56
CA GLU A 280 -11.71 -3.31 8.27
C GLU A 280 -11.23 -4.75 8.05
N VAL A 281 -11.09 -5.50 9.14
CA VAL A 281 -10.65 -6.91 9.11
C VAL A 281 -11.78 -7.76 9.67
N THR A 282 -12.16 -8.80 8.92
CA THR A 282 -13.17 -9.78 9.33
C THR A 282 -12.67 -11.19 9.04
N GLY A 283 -13.12 -12.19 9.82
CA GLY A 283 -12.66 -13.58 9.68
C GLY A 283 -11.20 -13.78 10.17
N GLY A 284 -10.69 -15.02 10.10
CA GLY A 284 -9.31 -15.40 10.40
C GLY A 284 -9.06 -15.83 11.84
#